data_6d7cb89bdbd83b915e813bd51b3a9319
#
_entry.id   6d7cb89bdbd83b915e813bd51b3a9319
#
_cell.length_a   1.000
_cell.length_b   1.000
_cell.length_c   1.000
_cell.angle_alpha   90.00
_cell.angle_beta   90.00
_cell.angle_gamma   90.00
#
_symmetry.space_group_name_H-M   'P 1'
#
loop_
_entity.id
_entity.type
_entity.pdbx_description
1 polymer ?
#
loop_
_entity_poly.entity_id
_entity_poly.type
_entity_poly.pdbx_seq_one_letter_code
_entity_poly.pdbx_strand_id
1 'polypeptide(L)'
;MPARPARSAPVALLHTSPAHIPVFDALRDADHPGLELRHLVDEELLARARREGPDAVAGELRAMLAGAVAEGAGVVLCTCSTIGAVAERTDVGVPVLRVDRPMAAAAVAAGPRVVVLATVASTLEPTVALVEEEARRAGRPVEVRAALVERAWALFEAGDTDGCAKLVAEAADAVTDADAIVLAQASMTSAGRFTTTSVPVLSSPRPGLAAAARAAHAAAPAG
;
A
#
# COMPACT_ATOMS: atom_id res chain seq x y z
N MET A 1 -18.16 -26.73 24.76
CA MET A 1 -16.98 -25.89 24.66
C MET A 1 -17.15 -25.01 23.42
N PRO A 2 -17.02 -23.67 23.47
CA PRO A 2 -17.06 -22.87 22.26
C PRO A 2 -15.87 -23.26 21.36
N ALA A 3 -16.15 -23.49 20.07
CA ALA A 3 -15.13 -23.80 19.09
C ALA A 3 -14.10 -22.67 19.08
N ARG A 4 -12.81 -23.03 19.17
CA ARG A 4 -11.71 -22.09 19.06
C ARG A 4 -11.83 -21.44 17.66
N PRO A 5 -11.85 -20.10 17.54
CA PRO A 5 -11.94 -19.48 16.22
C PRO A 5 -10.82 -20.02 15.34
N ALA A 6 -11.13 -20.38 14.10
CA ALA A 6 -10.15 -20.84 13.13
C ALA A 6 -9.04 -19.77 13.03
N ARG A 7 -7.79 -20.17 13.27
CA ARG A 7 -6.64 -19.24 13.19
C ARG A 7 -6.45 -18.90 11.72
N SER A 8 -6.47 -17.60 11.40
CA SER A 8 -6.09 -17.12 10.07
C SER A 8 -4.65 -17.55 9.72
N ALA A 9 -4.37 -17.73 8.45
CA ALA A 9 -2.99 -17.97 8.01
C ALA A 9 -2.12 -16.74 8.29
N PRO A 10 -0.82 -16.89 8.59
CA PRO A 10 0.10 -15.76 8.76
C PRO A 10 0.20 -14.92 7.49
N VAL A 11 0.31 -13.60 7.65
CA VAL A 11 0.54 -12.64 6.56
C VAL A 11 1.97 -12.16 6.58
N ALA A 12 2.74 -12.41 5.52
CA ALA A 12 4.05 -11.80 5.34
C ALA A 12 3.89 -10.41 4.70
N LEU A 13 4.47 -9.38 5.31
CA LEU A 13 4.51 -8.02 4.77
C LEU A 13 5.89 -7.73 4.23
N LEU A 14 5.98 -7.47 2.92
CA LEU A 14 7.23 -7.04 2.29
C LEU A 14 7.30 -5.51 2.30
N HIS A 15 8.24 -4.97 3.04
CA HIS A 15 8.54 -3.55 3.14
C HIS A 15 9.84 -3.19 2.43
N THR A 16 9.91 -2.00 1.89
CA THR A 16 11.13 -1.36 1.42
C THR A 16 11.57 -0.21 2.33
N SER A 17 11.02 -0.14 3.53
CA SER A 17 11.44 0.74 4.62
C SER A 17 10.96 0.17 5.96
N PRO A 18 11.82 0.11 6.99
CA PRO A 18 11.43 -0.35 8.32
C PRO A 18 10.44 0.58 9.02
N ALA A 19 10.34 1.83 8.58
CA ALA A 19 9.40 2.82 9.13
C ALA A 19 7.93 2.41 8.99
N HIS A 20 7.60 1.46 8.11
CA HIS A 20 6.24 0.99 7.94
C HIS A 20 5.82 -0.06 8.98
N ILE A 21 6.75 -0.77 9.63
CA ILE A 21 6.44 -1.84 10.60
C ILE A 21 5.48 -1.35 11.68
N PRO A 22 5.77 -0.27 12.44
CA PRO A 22 4.88 0.17 13.52
C PRO A 22 3.50 0.61 13.01
N VAL A 23 3.38 1.07 11.77
CA VAL A 23 2.10 1.46 11.17
C VAL A 23 1.20 0.23 10.99
N PHE A 24 1.75 -0.86 10.44
CA PHE A 24 0.99 -2.09 10.22
C PHE A 24 0.71 -2.84 11.51
N ASP A 25 1.62 -2.84 12.48
CA ASP A 25 1.38 -3.40 13.81
C ASP A 25 0.24 -2.68 14.52
N ALA A 26 0.24 -1.35 14.52
CA ALA A 26 -0.85 -0.57 15.12
C ALA A 26 -2.20 -0.82 14.43
N LEU A 27 -2.22 -0.96 13.10
CA LEU A 27 -3.43 -1.29 12.35
C LEU A 27 -3.92 -2.71 12.65
N ARG A 28 -3.01 -3.69 12.76
CA ARG A 28 -3.35 -5.05 13.17
C ARG A 28 -3.99 -5.05 14.57
N ASP A 29 -3.37 -4.38 15.53
CA ASP A 29 -3.85 -4.35 16.92
C ASP A 29 -5.23 -3.70 17.04
N ALA A 30 -5.49 -2.65 16.23
CA ALA A 30 -6.75 -1.94 16.22
C ALA A 30 -7.88 -2.69 15.50
N ASP A 31 -7.60 -3.27 14.31
CA ASP A 31 -8.65 -3.72 13.40
C ASP A 31 -8.69 -5.25 13.24
N HIS A 32 -7.56 -5.94 13.49
CA HIS A 32 -7.40 -7.38 13.24
C HIS A 32 -6.67 -8.08 14.39
N PRO A 33 -7.14 -7.95 15.65
CA PRO A 33 -6.46 -8.55 16.78
C PRO A 33 -6.34 -10.06 16.61
N GLY A 34 -5.11 -10.57 16.74
CA GLY A 34 -4.80 -11.98 16.54
C GLY A 34 -4.37 -12.38 15.13
N LEU A 35 -4.36 -11.46 14.16
CA LEU A 35 -3.71 -11.70 12.87
C LEU A 35 -2.18 -11.73 13.07
N GLU A 36 -1.56 -12.84 12.66
CA GLU A 36 -0.10 -12.97 12.71
C GLU A 36 0.53 -12.21 11.53
N LEU A 37 1.35 -11.20 11.83
CA LEU A 37 2.14 -10.47 10.84
C LEU A 37 3.62 -10.87 10.95
N ARG A 38 4.26 -11.05 9.79
CA ARG A 38 5.70 -11.28 9.64
C ARG A 38 6.27 -10.24 8.72
N HIS A 39 7.18 -9.41 9.23
CA HIS A 39 7.76 -8.31 8.49
C HIS A 39 9.06 -8.72 7.81
N LEU A 40 9.12 -8.55 6.50
CA LEU A 40 10.31 -8.66 5.67
C LEU A 40 10.70 -7.25 5.24
N VAL A 41 11.94 -6.86 5.42
CA VAL A 41 12.43 -5.52 5.04
C VAL A 41 13.63 -5.66 4.15
N ASP A 42 13.54 -5.03 2.97
CA ASP A 42 14.67 -4.92 2.05
C ASP A 42 14.62 -3.55 1.33
N GLU A 43 15.50 -2.64 1.77
CA GLU A 43 15.60 -1.29 1.23
C GLU A 43 16.33 -1.27 -0.12
N GLU A 44 17.22 -2.28 -0.39
CA GLU A 44 17.96 -2.35 -1.65
C GLU A 44 17.04 -2.69 -2.83
N LEU A 45 15.96 -3.44 -2.62
CA LEU A 45 14.93 -3.69 -3.65
C LEU A 45 14.39 -2.37 -4.22
N LEU A 46 14.09 -1.39 -3.36
CA LEU A 46 13.60 -0.09 -3.81
C LEU A 46 14.69 0.72 -4.48
N ALA A 47 15.90 0.75 -3.89
CA ALA A 47 17.02 1.47 -4.45
C ALA A 47 17.36 0.95 -5.85
N ARG A 48 17.37 -0.36 -6.04
CA ARG A 48 17.64 -0.99 -7.32
C ARG A 48 16.48 -0.78 -8.31
N ALA A 49 15.24 -0.94 -7.89
CA ALA A 49 14.08 -0.69 -8.73
C ALA A 49 14.03 0.76 -9.27
N ARG A 50 14.50 1.74 -8.48
CA ARG A 50 14.61 3.13 -8.92
C ARG A 50 15.69 3.35 -9.97
N ARG A 51 16.82 2.61 -9.88
CA ARG A 51 17.95 2.75 -10.82
C ARG A 51 17.70 2.00 -12.13
N GLU A 52 17.14 0.80 -12.07
CA GLU A 52 17.15 -0.18 -13.14
C GLU A 52 15.75 -0.53 -13.66
N GLY A 53 14.71 0.02 -13.01
CA GLY A 53 13.31 -0.32 -13.26
C GLY A 53 12.80 -1.44 -12.33
N PRO A 54 11.48 -1.47 -12.07
CA PRO A 54 10.91 -2.41 -11.10
C PRO A 54 11.04 -3.89 -11.51
N ASP A 55 11.09 -4.20 -12.80
CA ASP A 55 11.24 -5.59 -13.28
C ASP A 55 12.66 -6.15 -13.02
N ALA A 56 13.65 -5.30 -12.82
CA ALA A 56 15.02 -5.72 -12.52
C ALA A 56 15.16 -6.48 -11.18
N VAL A 57 14.22 -6.27 -10.25
CA VAL A 57 14.22 -6.95 -8.93
C VAL A 57 13.32 -8.19 -8.89
N ALA A 58 12.72 -8.62 -10.01
CA ALA A 58 11.75 -9.73 -10.03
C ALA A 58 12.31 -11.05 -9.49
N GLY A 59 13.58 -11.36 -9.76
CA GLY A 59 14.23 -12.59 -9.28
C GLY A 59 14.43 -12.62 -7.78
N GLU A 60 14.95 -11.52 -7.21
CA GLU A 60 15.17 -11.37 -5.77
C GLU A 60 13.85 -11.33 -5.02
N LEU A 61 12.89 -10.59 -5.57
CA LEU A 61 11.54 -10.53 -5.04
C LEU A 61 10.92 -11.92 -4.95
N ARG A 62 10.99 -12.71 -6.04
CA ARG A 62 10.48 -14.09 -6.04
C ARG A 62 11.16 -14.96 -4.97
N ALA A 63 12.48 -14.87 -4.81
CA ALA A 63 13.21 -15.64 -3.83
C ALA A 63 12.78 -15.30 -2.40
N MET A 64 12.62 -13.99 -2.10
CA MET A 64 12.18 -13.49 -0.80
C MET A 64 10.74 -13.93 -0.48
N LEU A 65 9.81 -13.81 -1.45
CA LEU A 65 8.42 -14.23 -1.26
C LEU A 65 8.31 -15.75 -1.08
N ALA A 66 9.07 -16.53 -1.86
CA ALA A 66 9.10 -17.99 -1.72
C ALA A 66 9.67 -18.42 -0.34
N GLY A 67 10.68 -17.72 0.18
CA GLY A 67 11.18 -17.91 1.54
C GLY A 67 10.11 -17.69 2.61
N ALA A 68 9.37 -16.59 2.51
CA ALA A 68 8.26 -16.30 3.44
C ALA A 68 7.17 -17.40 3.41
N VAL A 69 6.85 -17.92 2.23
CA VAL A 69 5.89 -19.02 2.08
C VAL A 69 6.43 -20.31 2.68
N ALA A 70 7.71 -20.62 2.46
CA ALA A 70 8.36 -21.80 3.08
C ALA A 70 8.37 -21.73 4.61
N GLU A 71 8.41 -20.53 5.18
CA GLU A 71 8.26 -20.27 6.62
C GLU A 71 6.80 -20.28 7.10
N GLY A 72 5.83 -20.53 6.21
CA GLY A 72 4.43 -20.73 6.55
C GLY A 72 3.53 -19.50 6.37
N ALA A 73 3.96 -18.48 5.62
CA ALA A 73 3.05 -17.42 5.23
C ALA A 73 1.97 -17.96 4.27
N GLY A 74 0.71 -17.72 4.60
CA GLY A 74 -0.42 -18.08 3.72
C GLY A 74 -0.86 -16.96 2.79
N VAL A 75 -0.38 -15.74 3.03
CA VAL A 75 -0.61 -14.54 2.19
C VAL A 75 0.62 -13.67 2.25
N VAL A 76 0.94 -13.00 1.15
CA VAL A 76 1.96 -11.94 1.10
C VAL A 76 1.30 -10.61 0.77
N LEU A 77 1.69 -9.54 1.47
CA LEU A 77 1.30 -8.17 1.22
C LEU A 77 2.53 -7.32 0.90
N CYS A 78 2.69 -6.89 -0.36
CA CYS A 78 3.71 -5.92 -0.73
C CYS A 78 3.25 -4.51 -0.38
N THR A 79 4.01 -3.80 0.46
CA THR A 79 3.64 -2.47 0.97
C THR A 79 4.30 -1.33 0.19
N CYS A 80 5.06 -1.65 -0.84
CA CYS A 80 5.75 -0.68 -1.69
C CYS A 80 5.07 -0.53 -3.05
N SER A 81 4.59 0.67 -3.39
CA SER A 81 3.89 0.94 -4.65
C SER A 81 4.80 0.74 -5.87
N THR A 82 6.10 1.08 -5.76
CA THR A 82 7.06 1.00 -6.87
C THR A 82 7.22 -0.43 -7.39
N ILE A 83 7.33 -1.43 -6.50
CA ILE A 83 7.51 -2.84 -6.85
C ILE A 83 6.22 -3.66 -6.74
N GLY A 84 5.11 -3.03 -6.33
CA GLY A 84 3.84 -3.69 -6.06
C GLY A 84 3.29 -4.49 -7.24
N ALA A 85 3.40 -3.95 -8.47
CA ALA A 85 2.95 -4.65 -9.67
C ALA A 85 3.79 -5.90 -9.97
N VAL A 86 5.11 -5.85 -9.72
CA VAL A 86 6.00 -7.01 -9.90
C VAL A 86 5.69 -8.07 -8.85
N ALA A 87 5.51 -7.65 -7.58
CA ALA A 87 5.13 -8.55 -6.50
C ALA A 87 3.83 -9.29 -6.81
N GLU A 88 2.79 -8.58 -7.19
CA GLU A 88 1.46 -9.15 -7.47
C GLU A 88 1.45 -10.15 -8.63
N ARG A 89 2.34 -9.98 -9.62
CA ARG A 89 2.50 -10.94 -10.73
C ARG A 89 3.36 -12.16 -10.36
N THR A 90 4.01 -12.14 -9.20
CA THR A 90 4.91 -13.22 -8.79
C THR A 90 4.12 -14.36 -8.18
N ASP A 91 4.06 -15.50 -8.88
CA ASP A 91 3.43 -16.72 -8.38
C ASP A 91 4.40 -17.45 -7.43
N VAL A 92 3.98 -17.63 -6.18
CA VAL A 92 4.67 -18.37 -5.11
C VAL A 92 3.73 -19.37 -4.41
N GLY A 93 2.61 -19.72 -5.03
CA GLY A 93 1.64 -20.69 -4.50
C GLY A 93 0.69 -20.17 -3.44
N VAL A 94 0.77 -18.89 -3.06
CA VAL A 94 -0.16 -18.21 -2.16
C VAL A 94 -0.55 -16.86 -2.76
N PRO A 95 -1.67 -16.24 -2.33
CA PRO A 95 -2.01 -14.89 -2.77
C PRO A 95 -0.91 -13.88 -2.44
N VAL A 96 -0.46 -13.15 -3.45
CA VAL A 96 0.43 -11.99 -3.31
C VAL A 96 -0.37 -10.75 -3.65
N LEU A 97 -0.52 -9.86 -2.70
CA LEU A 97 -1.33 -8.66 -2.80
C LEU A 97 -0.44 -7.41 -2.78
N ARG A 98 -0.87 -6.37 -3.48
CA ARG A 98 -0.30 -5.03 -3.30
C ARG A 98 -1.21 -4.20 -2.39
N VAL A 99 -0.59 -3.46 -1.49
CA VAL A 99 -1.28 -2.71 -0.42
C VAL A 99 -2.22 -1.63 -0.95
N ASP A 100 -1.90 -1.06 -2.10
CA ASP A 100 -2.55 0.12 -2.67
C ASP A 100 -3.73 -0.20 -3.59
N ARG A 101 -3.93 -1.47 -3.99
CA ARG A 101 -5.04 -1.86 -4.88
C ARG A 101 -6.42 -1.55 -4.29
N PRO A 102 -6.74 -1.86 -3.02
CA PRO A 102 -8.05 -1.50 -2.45
C PRO A 102 -8.29 0.01 -2.37
N MET A 103 -7.23 0.80 -2.16
CA MET A 103 -7.28 2.26 -2.19
C MET A 103 -7.62 2.78 -3.60
N ALA A 104 -6.95 2.24 -4.64
CA ALA A 104 -7.21 2.60 -6.03
C ALA A 104 -8.64 2.24 -6.44
N ALA A 105 -9.13 1.06 -6.06
CA ALA A 105 -10.52 0.66 -6.30
C ALA A 105 -11.52 1.62 -5.62
N ALA A 106 -11.24 2.05 -4.39
CA ALA A 106 -12.05 3.02 -3.68
C ALA A 106 -12.05 4.40 -4.36
N ALA A 107 -10.89 4.84 -4.89
CA ALA A 107 -10.81 6.09 -5.64
C ALA A 107 -11.67 6.06 -6.90
N VAL A 108 -11.60 4.99 -7.68
CA VAL A 108 -12.44 4.78 -8.87
C VAL A 108 -13.93 4.72 -8.51
N ALA A 109 -14.26 4.15 -7.35
CA ALA A 109 -15.65 4.09 -6.88
C ALA A 109 -16.19 5.47 -6.46
N ALA A 110 -15.32 6.38 -5.98
CA ALA A 110 -15.71 7.72 -5.55
C ALA A 110 -16.15 8.63 -6.72
N GLY A 111 -15.53 8.51 -7.88
CA GLY A 111 -15.92 9.30 -9.06
C GLY A 111 -14.86 9.33 -10.16
N PRO A 112 -15.13 10.03 -11.26
CA PRO A 112 -14.24 10.02 -12.43
C PRO A 112 -12.99 10.90 -12.29
N ARG A 113 -12.91 11.82 -11.33
CA ARG A 113 -11.77 12.75 -11.19
C ARG A 113 -10.93 12.35 -9.98
N VAL A 114 -9.77 11.77 -10.24
CA VAL A 114 -8.86 11.29 -9.20
C VAL A 114 -7.58 12.11 -9.22
N VAL A 115 -7.15 12.60 -8.06
CA VAL A 115 -5.86 13.27 -7.90
C VAL A 115 -4.93 12.36 -7.11
N VAL A 116 -3.75 12.06 -7.66
CA VAL A 116 -2.69 11.29 -7.00
C VAL A 116 -1.63 12.25 -6.48
N LEU A 117 -1.42 12.25 -5.17
CA LEU A 117 -0.33 12.99 -4.51
C LEU A 117 0.78 12.03 -4.10
N ALA A 118 2.02 12.38 -4.39
CA ALA A 118 3.20 11.63 -3.95
C ALA A 118 4.27 12.58 -3.39
N THR A 119 5.12 12.07 -2.51
CA THR A 119 6.31 12.80 -2.03
C THR A 119 7.59 12.36 -2.75
N VAL A 120 7.53 11.22 -3.48
CA VAL A 120 8.63 10.67 -4.27
C VAL A 120 8.16 10.38 -5.69
N ALA A 121 8.87 10.91 -6.68
CA ALA A 121 8.48 10.81 -8.09
C ALA A 121 8.31 9.37 -8.59
N SER A 122 9.13 8.42 -8.12
CA SER A 122 9.08 7.00 -8.52
C SER A 122 7.78 6.29 -8.12
N THR A 123 6.93 6.89 -7.29
CA THR A 123 5.63 6.33 -6.90
C THR A 123 4.46 6.86 -7.72
N LEU A 124 4.63 7.95 -8.46
CA LEU A 124 3.55 8.56 -9.25
C LEU A 124 3.06 7.60 -10.35
N GLU A 125 3.95 7.22 -11.27
CA GLU A 125 3.59 6.37 -12.41
C GLU A 125 2.96 5.02 -11.98
N PRO A 126 3.54 4.24 -11.04
CA PRO A 126 2.93 3.00 -10.59
C PRO A 126 1.56 3.16 -9.94
N THR A 127 1.32 4.30 -9.27
CA THR A 127 0.03 4.57 -8.63
C THR A 127 -1.01 5.02 -9.65
N VAL A 128 -0.66 5.89 -10.59
CA VAL A 128 -1.53 6.28 -11.70
C VAL A 128 -1.94 5.06 -12.51
N ALA A 129 -0.97 4.24 -12.93
CA ALA A 129 -1.24 3.01 -13.70
C ALA A 129 -2.18 2.05 -12.95
N LEU A 130 -2.06 1.96 -11.62
CA LEU A 130 -2.96 1.15 -10.81
C LEU A 130 -4.38 1.70 -10.78
N VAL A 131 -4.56 3.02 -10.62
CA VAL A 131 -5.89 3.65 -10.65
C VAL A 131 -6.56 3.43 -12.01
N GLU A 132 -5.82 3.60 -13.11
CA GLU A 132 -6.30 3.32 -14.45
C GLU A 132 -6.63 1.84 -14.69
N GLU A 133 -5.85 0.93 -14.11
CA GLU A 133 -6.14 -0.51 -14.16
C GLU A 133 -7.45 -0.83 -13.44
N GLU A 134 -7.65 -0.30 -12.24
CA GLU A 134 -8.91 -0.47 -11.49
C GLU A 134 -10.10 0.16 -12.21
N ALA A 135 -9.90 1.30 -12.87
CA ALA A 135 -10.92 1.93 -13.72
C ALA A 135 -11.35 1.02 -14.88
N ARG A 136 -10.36 0.41 -15.56
CA ARG A 136 -10.66 -0.57 -16.64
C ARG A 136 -11.38 -1.81 -16.09
N ARG A 137 -10.95 -2.34 -14.93
CA ARG A 137 -11.60 -3.50 -14.28
C ARG A 137 -13.06 -3.21 -13.90
N ALA A 138 -13.32 -1.99 -13.43
CA ALA A 138 -14.65 -1.56 -13.01
C ALA A 138 -15.53 -1.10 -14.19
N GLY A 139 -14.99 -0.97 -15.42
CA GLY A 139 -15.68 -0.38 -16.55
C GLY A 139 -16.06 1.11 -16.35
N ARG A 140 -15.29 1.82 -15.52
CA ARG A 140 -15.54 3.22 -15.14
C ARG A 140 -14.38 4.10 -15.62
N PRO A 141 -14.57 4.95 -16.61
CA PRO A 141 -13.53 5.87 -17.06
C PRO A 141 -13.18 6.86 -15.94
N VAL A 142 -11.88 7.14 -15.77
CA VAL A 142 -11.36 8.12 -14.82
C VAL A 142 -10.39 9.06 -15.51
N GLU A 143 -10.36 10.31 -15.06
CA GLU A 143 -9.31 11.27 -15.33
C GLU A 143 -8.39 11.31 -14.12
N VAL A 144 -7.11 10.98 -14.31
CA VAL A 144 -6.13 10.97 -13.23
C VAL A 144 -5.17 12.14 -13.40
N ARG A 145 -5.13 13.02 -12.42
CA ARG A 145 -4.09 14.05 -12.30
C ARG A 145 -3.10 13.63 -11.22
N ALA A 146 -1.81 13.88 -11.45
CA ALA A 146 -0.75 13.52 -10.52
C ALA A 146 0.07 14.75 -10.14
N ALA A 147 0.43 14.88 -8.88
CA ALA A 147 1.26 15.96 -8.38
C ALA A 147 2.28 15.47 -7.35
N LEU A 148 3.49 16.01 -7.45
CA LEU A 148 4.55 15.79 -6.47
C LEU A 148 4.48 16.86 -5.39
N VAL A 149 4.42 16.45 -4.12
CA VAL A 149 4.50 17.34 -2.98
C VAL A 149 5.98 17.56 -2.66
N GLU A 150 6.52 18.59 -3.30
CA GLU A 150 7.94 18.93 -3.16
C GLU A 150 8.30 19.17 -1.68
N ARG A 151 9.54 18.90 -1.31
CA ARG A 151 10.12 19.09 0.04
C ARG A 151 9.54 18.13 1.12
N ALA A 152 8.37 17.52 0.94
CA ALA A 152 7.78 16.65 1.96
C ALA A 152 8.65 15.42 2.23
N TRP A 153 9.26 14.84 1.20
CA TRP A 153 10.15 13.68 1.37
C TRP A 153 11.41 14.02 2.19
N ALA A 154 12.03 15.17 1.96
CA ALA A 154 13.19 15.60 2.74
C ALA A 154 12.90 15.77 4.24
N LEU A 155 11.68 16.22 4.59
CA LEU A 155 11.25 16.28 5.99
C LEU A 155 11.09 14.88 6.58
N PHE A 156 10.50 13.95 5.83
CA PHE A 156 10.35 12.57 6.27
C PHE A 156 11.72 11.91 6.52
N GLU A 157 12.68 12.08 5.61
CA GLU A 157 14.06 11.55 5.77
C GLU A 157 14.79 12.18 6.96
N ALA A 158 14.51 13.44 7.27
CA ALA A 158 15.05 14.13 8.43
C ALA A 158 14.36 13.73 9.76
N GLY A 159 13.33 12.85 9.72
CA GLY A 159 12.56 12.43 10.89
C GLY A 159 11.43 13.38 11.27
N ASP A 160 11.23 14.49 10.55
CA ASP A 160 10.09 15.40 10.74
C ASP A 160 8.85 14.87 10.01
N THR A 161 8.27 13.82 10.59
CA THR A 161 7.08 13.16 10.04
C THR A 161 5.84 14.04 10.10
N ASP A 162 5.72 14.93 11.09
CA ASP A 162 4.59 15.86 11.22
C ASP A 162 4.71 17.01 10.21
N GLY A 163 5.91 17.53 9.98
CA GLY A 163 6.17 18.52 8.92
C GLY A 163 5.84 17.96 7.53
N CYS A 164 6.28 16.74 7.26
CA CYS A 164 5.91 16.02 6.03
C CYS A 164 4.39 15.90 5.89
N ALA A 165 3.70 15.42 6.94
CA ALA A 165 2.26 15.22 6.94
C ALA A 165 1.48 16.53 6.72
N LYS A 166 1.92 17.65 7.28
CA LYS A 166 1.31 18.97 7.07
C LYS A 166 1.45 19.45 5.64
N LEU A 167 2.64 19.32 5.03
CA LEU A 167 2.82 19.68 3.60
C LEU A 167 1.93 18.85 2.69
N VAL A 168 1.79 17.56 2.97
CA VAL A 168 0.87 16.69 2.21
C VAL A 168 -0.58 17.11 2.41
N ALA A 169 -0.98 17.48 3.63
CA ALA A 169 -2.32 17.96 3.92
C ALA A 169 -2.62 19.29 3.22
N GLU A 170 -1.68 20.24 3.22
CA GLU A 170 -1.81 21.50 2.48
C GLU A 170 -2.00 21.24 0.98
N ALA A 171 -1.25 20.30 0.40
CA ALA A 171 -1.42 19.92 -1.00
C ALA A 171 -2.79 19.27 -1.27
N ALA A 172 -3.28 18.45 -0.34
CA ALA A 172 -4.60 17.84 -0.45
C ALA A 172 -5.72 18.89 -0.31
N ASP A 173 -5.59 19.84 0.61
CA ASP A 173 -6.57 20.91 0.83
C ASP A 173 -6.65 21.90 -0.36
N ALA A 174 -5.57 22.02 -1.13
CA ALA A 174 -5.57 22.81 -2.36
C ALA A 174 -6.32 22.14 -3.53
N VAL A 175 -6.67 20.87 -3.42
CA VAL A 175 -7.44 20.15 -4.44
C VAL A 175 -8.92 20.42 -4.26
N THR A 176 -9.52 21.18 -5.18
CA THR A 176 -10.94 21.56 -5.11
C THR A 176 -11.81 20.84 -6.14
N ASP A 177 -11.22 20.34 -7.23
CA ASP A 177 -11.93 19.71 -8.34
C ASP A 177 -11.47 18.24 -8.50
N ALA A 178 -11.88 17.40 -7.55
CA ALA A 178 -11.66 15.97 -7.57
C ALA A 178 -12.76 15.24 -6.80
N ASP A 179 -12.95 13.98 -7.12
CA ASP A 179 -13.89 13.09 -6.43
C ASP A 179 -13.15 12.20 -5.40
N ALA A 180 -11.83 12.07 -5.55
CA ALA A 180 -10.94 11.46 -4.58
C ALA A 180 -9.50 11.98 -4.69
N ILE A 181 -8.80 12.01 -3.57
CA ILE A 181 -7.36 12.25 -3.47
C ILE A 181 -6.70 10.96 -2.97
N VAL A 182 -5.73 10.47 -3.72
CA VAL A 182 -4.96 9.26 -3.42
C VAL A 182 -3.58 9.65 -2.90
N LEU A 183 -3.24 9.21 -1.70
CA LEU A 183 -1.89 9.33 -1.13
C LEU A 183 -1.06 8.12 -1.55
N ALA A 184 -0.13 8.31 -2.49
CA ALA A 184 0.57 7.24 -3.18
C ALA A 184 1.52 6.40 -2.31
N GLN A 185 1.84 6.88 -1.10
CA GLN A 185 2.82 6.23 -0.21
C GLN A 185 2.23 6.01 1.18
N ALA A 186 2.59 4.88 1.80
CA ALA A 186 2.18 4.55 3.17
C ALA A 186 2.66 5.60 4.19
N SER A 187 3.83 6.20 3.97
CA SER A 187 4.39 7.29 4.80
C SER A 187 3.53 8.56 4.83
N MET A 188 2.63 8.74 3.85
CA MET A 188 1.75 9.91 3.77
C MET A 188 0.46 9.77 4.59
N THR A 189 0.17 8.59 5.13
CA THR A 189 -1.11 8.28 5.81
C THR A 189 -1.44 9.26 6.95
N SER A 190 -0.42 9.72 7.68
CA SER A 190 -0.58 10.67 8.78
C SER A 190 -1.12 12.04 8.36
N ALA A 191 -1.05 12.40 7.08
CA ALA A 191 -1.58 13.65 6.56
C ALA A 191 -3.10 13.77 6.77
N GLY A 192 -3.83 12.65 6.74
CA GLY A 192 -5.28 12.65 6.99
C GLY A 192 -5.71 13.26 8.33
N ARG A 193 -4.78 13.41 9.30
CA ARG A 193 -5.05 14.10 10.58
C ARG A 193 -5.08 15.63 10.47
N PHE A 194 -4.50 16.16 9.40
CA PHE A 194 -4.31 17.60 9.20
C PHE A 194 -5.13 18.14 8.02
N THR A 195 -5.70 17.27 7.18
CA THR A 195 -6.52 17.68 6.03
C THR A 195 -7.84 18.28 6.51
N THR A 196 -8.28 19.33 5.83
CA THR A 196 -9.57 20.04 6.04
C THR A 196 -10.50 19.95 4.84
N THR A 197 -10.01 19.42 3.70
CA THR A 197 -10.79 19.24 2.48
C THR A 197 -11.98 18.32 2.69
N SER A 198 -13.08 18.60 1.97
CA SER A 198 -14.24 17.71 1.90
C SER A 198 -14.08 16.59 0.87
N VAL A 199 -13.05 16.66 0.02
CA VAL A 199 -12.74 15.58 -0.92
C VAL A 199 -12.17 14.37 -0.16
N PRO A 200 -12.67 13.16 -0.40
CA PRO A 200 -12.14 11.96 0.24
C PRO A 200 -10.63 11.81 0.03
N VAL A 201 -9.87 11.76 1.12
CA VAL A 201 -8.41 11.51 1.10
C VAL A 201 -8.16 10.06 1.46
N LEU A 202 -7.62 9.31 0.51
CA LEU A 202 -7.45 7.86 0.58
C LEU A 202 -5.98 7.49 0.78
N SER A 203 -5.72 6.55 1.69
CA SER A 203 -4.39 5.99 1.94
C SER A 203 -4.42 4.45 1.93
N SER A 204 -3.30 3.84 1.60
CA SER A 204 -3.23 2.42 1.31
C SER A 204 -3.16 1.47 2.51
N PRO A 205 -2.54 1.80 3.68
CA PRO A 205 -2.21 0.80 4.70
C PRO A 205 -3.43 0.08 5.28
N ARG A 206 -4.44 0.81 5.76
CA ARG A 206 -5.62 0.22 6.41
C ARG A 206 -6.43 -0.67 5.46
N PRO A 207 -6.86 -0.20 4.27
CA PRO A 207 -7.62 -1.04 3.34
C PRO A 207 -6.79 -2.19 2.76
N GLY A 208 -5.47 -2.00 2.59
CA GLY A 208 -4.55 -3.04 2.15
C GLY A 208 -4.41 -4.16 3.18
N LEU A 209 -4.19 -3.82 4.46
CA LEU A 209 -4.14 -4.82 5.53
C LEU A 209 -5.48 -5.55 5.69
N ALA A 210 -6.59 -4.85 5.58
CA ALA A 210 -7.92 -5.47 5.62
C ALA A 210 -8.13 -6.47 4.47
N ALA A 211 -7.60 -6.18 3.27
CA ALA A 211 -7.65 -7.14 2.15
C ALA A 211 -6.78 -8.37 2.44
N ALA A 212 -5.57 -8.20 2.98
CA ALA A 212 -4.70 -9.29 3.37
C ALA A 212 -5.31 -10.15 4.49
N ALA A 213 -5.94 -9.53 5.48
CA ALA A 213 -6.64 -10.24 6.55
C ALA A 213 -7.79 -11.12 6.01
N ARG A 214 -8.58 -10.62 5.06
CA ARG A 214 -9.64 -11.42 4.40
C ARG A 214 -9.04 -12.61 3.64
N ALA A 215 -7.96 -12.40 2.89
CA ALA A 215 -7.29 -13.48 2.18
C ALA A 215 -6.70 -14.53 3.15
N ALA A 216 -6.13 -14.09 4.28
CA ALA A 216 -5.58 -14.97 5.31
C ALA A 216 -6.66 -15.82 6.00
N HIS A 217 -7.86 -15.28 6.18
CA HIS A 217 -9.00 -16.07 6.69
C HIS A 217 -9.48 -17.10 5.66
N ALA A 218 -9.48 -16.74 4.37
CA ALA A 218 -9.87 -17.67 3.31
C ALA A 218 -8.84 -18.79 3.07
N ALA A 219 -7.56 -18.52 3.33
CA ALA A 219 -6.44 -19.48 3.23
C ALA A 219 -6.28 -20.36 4.48
N ALA A 220 -7.06 -20.14 5.54
CA ALA A 220 -7.00 -20.96 6.74
C ALA A 220 -7.38 -22.41 6.40
N PRO A 221 -6.66 -23.44 6.88
CA PRO A 221 -7.05 -24.82 6.68
C PRO A 221 -8.42 -25.05 7.30
N ALA A 222 -9.30 -25.73 6.55
CA ALA A 222 -10.58 -26.20 7.10
C ALA A 222 -10.27 -27.13 8.28
N GLY A 223 -10.68 -26.73 9.49
CA GLY A 223 -10.45 -27.47 10.73
C GLY A 223 -11.20 -28.80 10.77
#